data_8f6b7addc0379e3ff764b824853ee507
#
_entry.id   8f6b7addc0379e3ff764b824853ee507
#
_cell.length_a   1.000
_cell.length_b   1.000
_cell.length_c   1.000
_cell.angle_alpha   90.00
_cell.angle_beta   90.00
_cell.angle_gamma   90.00
#
_symmetry.space_group_name_H-M   'P 1'
#
loop_
_entity.id
_entity.type
_entity.pdbx_description
1 polymer ?
#
loop_
_entity_poly.entity_id
_entity_poly.type
_entity_poly.pdbx_seq_one_letter_code
_entity_poly.pdbx_strand_id
1 'polypeptide(L)'
;MNKLILIAMGLFTSIFSFAETNGKDVKIPEEKFVVIESSADGMPAIIVVNTSLRKFRHKELYGWTCSLVIKFKDMAINGMPTADESNYVFDYIEELDKTIKGDSIQPNAVYLARITWNGACEVIWQVKDPKVVHEYLGAIINNKTYPRELDYRIEFDKKWEKVSVYNKIKP
;
A
#
# COMPACT_ATOMS: atom_id res chain seq x y z
N MET A 1 -53.26 -26.85 34.57
CA MET A 1 -52.04 -26.38 35.22
C MET A 1 -50.94 -26.22 34.15
N ASN A 2 -50.81 -25.05 33.56
CA ASN A 2 -49.83 -24.77 32.52
C ASN A 2 -48.61 -24.09 33.16
N LYS A 3 -47.46 -24.75 33.09
CA LYS A 3 -46.18 -24.18 33.50
C LYS A 3 -45.64 -23.33 32.37
N LEU A 4 -45.54 -22.03 32.60
CA LEU A 4 -44.86 -21.05 31.76
C LEU A 4 -43.36 -21.17 31.98
N ILE A 5 -42.60 -21.56 30.94
CA ILE A 5 -41.15 -21.56 30.97
C ILE A 5 -40.70 -20.21 30.41
N LEU A 6 -40.12 -19.37 31.29
CA LEU A 6 -39.48 -18.12 30.92
C LEU A 6 -38.06 -18.44 30.43
N ILE A 7 -37.79 -18.24 29.14
CA ILE A 7 -36.44 -18.30 28.57
C ILE A 7 -35.84 -16.90 28.68
N ALA A 8 -34.88 -16.73 29.59
CA ALA A 8 -34.08 -15.52 29.68
C ALA A 8 -33.08 -15.50 28.51
N MET A 9 -33.31 -14.66 27.52
CA MET A 9 -32.32 -14.32 26.49
C MET A 9 -31.30 -13.39 27.12
N GLY A 10 -30.14 -13.93 27.47
CA GLY A 10 -28.97 -13.16 27.87
C GLY A 10 -28.38 -12.44 26.66
N LEU A 11 -28.52 -11.12 26.60
CA LEU A 11 -27.79 -10.26 25.68
C LEU A 11 -26.30 -10.28 26.08
N PHE A 12 -25.49 -11.01 25.32
CA PHE A 12 -24.05 -10.86 25.34
C PHE A 12 -23.68 -9.60 24.58
N THR A 13 -23.63 -8.46 25.25
CA THR A 13 -22.95 -7.28 24.75
C THR A 13 -21.46 -7.47 24.96
N SER A 14 -20.76 -8.00 23.94
CA SER A 14 -19.31 -7.94 23.88
C SER A 14 -18.89 -6.50 23.69
N ILE A 15 -18.50 -5.88 24.80
CA ILE A 15 -17.84 -4.57 24.81
C ILE A 15 -16.45 -4.80 24.21
N PHE A 16 -16.29 -4.58 22.91
CA PHE A 16 -14.98 -4.37 22.31
C PHE A 16 -14.46 -3.04 22.85
N SER A 17 -13.69 -3.11 23.92
CA SER A 17 -12.91 -1.99 24.42
C SER A 17 -11.81 -1.72 23.38
N PHE A 18 -12.05 -0.78 22.46
CA PHE A 18 -10.98 -0.14 21.72
C PHE A 18 -10.15 0.61 22.75
N ALA A 19 -8.98 0.10 23.06
CA ALA A 19 -7.99 0.86 23.78
C ALA A 19 -7.69 2.09 22.90
N GLU A 20 -8.20 3.27 23.30
CA GLU A 20 -7.71 4.55 22.80
C GLU A 20 -6.22 4.59 23.13
N THR A 21 -5.39 4.27 22.14
CA THR A 21 -3.99 4.62 22.20
C THR A 21 -3.94 6.14 22.19
N ASN A 22 -3.63 6.74 23.34
CA ASN A 22 -3.31 8.16 23.48
C ASN A 22 -2.50 8.60 22.25
N GLY A 23 -3.13 9.42 21.40
CA GLY A 23 -2.56 9.90 20.15
C GLY A 23 -1.35 10.80 20.39
N LYS A 24 -0.19 10.19 20.59
CA LYS A 24 1.06 10.87 20.33
C LYS A 24 1.14 11.01 18.82
N ASP A 25 1.15 12.25 18.34
CA ASP A 25 1.35 12.55 16.93
C ASP A 25 2.58 11.79 16.43
N VAL A 26 2.32 10.79 15.59
CA VAL A 26 3.40 9.99 14.99
C VAL A 26 4.01 10.80 13.87
N LYS A 27 5.21 11.31 14.12
CA LYS A 27 5.94 12.04 13.08
C LYS A 27 6.40 11.07 11.98
N ILE A 28 5.78 11.19 10.81
CA ILE A 28 6.24 10.50 9.61
C ILE A 28 7.52 11.21 9.11
N PRO A 29 8.60 10.46 8.79
CA PRO A 29 9.80 11.07 8.26
C PRO A 29 9.54 11.63 6.86
N GLU A 30 10.21 12.74 6.54
CA GLU A 30 10.22 13.30 5.19
C GLU A 30 10.75 12.26 4.19
N GLU A 31 10.06 12.09 3.07
CA GLU A 31 10.39 11.08 2.07
C GLU A 31 11.77 11.33 1.45
N LYS A 32 12.58 10.28 1.36
CA LYS A 32 13.90 10.28 0.74
C LYS A 32 14.04 9.08 -0.16
N PHE A 33 14.08 9.32 -1.45
CA PHE A 33 14.13 8.27 -2.44
C PHE A 33 15.56 7.97 -2.92
N VAL A 34 15.82 6.68 -3.14
CA VAL A 34 16.98 6.17 -3.86
C VAL A 34 16.50 5.40 -5.06
N VAL A 35 17.11 5.67 -6.22
CA VAL A 35 16.85 4.95 -7.47
C VAL A 35 17.96 3.94 -7.67
N ILE A 36 17.59 2.70 -8.00
CA ILE A 36 18.52 1.59 -8.22
C ILE A 36 18.17 0.99 -9.58
N GLU A 37 19.18 0.95 -10.43
CA GLU A 37 19.14 0.18 -11.66
C GLU A 37 19.60 -1.24 -11.38
N SER A 38 18.85 -2.21 -11.88
CA SER A 38 19.10 -3.63 -11.67
C SER A 38 18.67 -4.43 -12.90
N SER A 39 18.78 -5.73 -12.83
CA SER A 39 18.22 -6.64 -13.81
C SER A 39 17.63 -7.87 -13.12
N ALA A 40 16.52 -8.37 -13.66
CA ALA A 40 15.89 -9.60 -13.22
C ALA A 40 15.50 -10.40 -14.48
N ASP A 41 15.83 -11.69 -14.51
CA ASP A 41 15.58 -12.58 -15.65
C ASP A 41 16.08 -12.04 -17.00
N GLY A 42 17.23 -11.34 -16.97
CA GLY A 42 17.82 -10.72 -18.16
C GLY A 42 17.14 -9.44 -18.65
N MET A 43 16.11 -8.96 -17.98
CA MET A 43 15.40 -7.73 -18.28
C MET A 43 15.83 -6.61 -17.32
N PRO A 44 15.92 -5.35 -17.78
CA PRO A 44 16.23 -4.22 -16.90
C PRO A 44 15.11 -4.01 -15.87
N ALA A 45 15.50 -3.58 -14.69
CA ALA A 45 14.60 -3.21 -13.60
C ALA A 45 15.04 -1.89 -12.98
N ILE A 46 14.06 -1.02 -12.68
CA ILE A 46 14.30 0.22 -11.93
C ILE A 46 13.50 0.12 -10.63
N ILE A 47 14.22 0.28 -9.51
CA ILE A 47 13.64 0.22 -8.18
C ILE A 47 13.83 1.57 -7.50
N VAL A 48 12.73 2.19 -7.09
CA VAL A 48 12.72 3.44 -6.31
C VAL A 48 12.29 3.10 -4.90
N VAL A 49 13.11 3.43 -3.90
CA VAL A 49 12.85 3.08 -2.49
C VAL A 49 12.85 4.31 -1.62
N ASN A 50 11.85 4.44 -0.77
CA ASN A 50 11.81 5.45 0.29
C ASN A 50 12.68 5.00 1.46
N THR A 51 13.90 5.51 1.51
CA THR A 51 14.89 5.13 2.53
C THR A 51 14.65 5.79 3.89
N SER A 52 13.80 6.82 3.97
CA SER A 52 13.46 7.48 5.23
C SER A 52 12.77 6.54 6.22
N LEU A 53 12.06 5.53 5.70
CA LEU A 53 11.31 4.56 6.49
C LEU A 53 12.18 3.48 7.16
N ARG A 54 13.47 3.39 6.85
CA ARG A 54 14.38 2.39 7.44
C ARG A 54 14.42 2.47 8.96
N LYS A 55 14.47 3.68 9.50
CA LYS A 55 14.53 3.97 10.94
C LYS A 55 13.19 4.36 11.52
N PHE A 56 12.10 4.21 10.78
CA PHE A 56 10.76 4.51 11.25
C PHE A 56 10.38 3.57 12.40
N ARG A 57 10.05 4.13 13.58
CA ARG A 57 9.87 3.37 14.81
C ARG A 57 8.45 2.84 15.01
N HIS A 58 7.48 3.39 14.27
CA HIS A 58 6.06 3.08 14.45
C HIS A 58 5.51 2.20 13.32
N LYS A 59 6.31 1.22 12.87
CA LYS A 59 5.95 0.30 11.79
C LYS A 59 4.70 -0.50 12.09
N GLU A 60 4.48 -0.82 13.35
CA GLU A 60 3.31 -1.57 13.82
C GLU A 60 1.98 -0.86 13.60
N LEU A 61 1.98 0.47 13.48
CA LEU A 61 0.79 1.25 13.14
C LEU A 61 0.40 1.11 11.67
N TYR A 62 1.36 0.80 10.81
CA TYR A 62 1.20 0.58 9.38
C TYR A 62 1.43 -0.89 9.06
N GLY A 63 0.66 -1.75 9.74
CA GLY A 63 0.86 -3.20 9.76
C GLY A 63 0.30 -3.95 8.56
N TRP A 64 -0.06 -3.27 7.48
CA TRP A 64 -0.57 -3.89 6.26
C TRP A 64 0.24 -3.44 5.05
N THR A 65 0.65 -4.39 4.22
CA THR A 65 1.31 -4.11 2.94
C THR A 65 0.27 -4.08 1.83
N CYS A 66 0.15 -2.97 1.12
CA CYS A 66 -0.59 -2.87 -0.13
C CYS A 66 0.39 -2.85 -1.29
N SER A 67 0.27 -3.82 -2.20
CA SER A 67 1.00 -3.89 -3.47
C SER A 67 0.00 -3.70 -4.60
N LEU A 68 0.22 -2.71 -5.45
CA LEU A 68 -0.56 -2.40 -6.64
C LEU A 68 0.33 -2.60 -7.86
N VAL A 69 -0.10 -3.42 -8.81
CA VAL A 69 0.58 -3.65 -10.09
C VAL A 69 -0.21 -2.96 -11.20
N ILE A 70 0.46 -2.15 -12.01
CA ILE A 70 -0.11 -1.48 -13.18
C ILE A 70 0.66 -1.96 -14.40
N LYS A 71 -0.05 -2.47 -15.42
CA LYS A 71 0.56 -2.88 -16.69
C LYS A 71 0.76 -1.68 -17.60
N PHE A 72 1.94 -1.61 -18.22
CA PHE A 72 2.19 -0.63 -19.27
C PHE A 72 1.54 -1.07 -20.59
N LYS A 73 1.08 -0.09 -21.35
CA LYS A 73 0.54 -0.30 -22.69
C LYS A 73 1.64 -0.13 -23.75
N ASP A 74 2.43 0.93 -23.62
CA ASP A 74 3.44 1.31 -24.60
C ASP A 74 4.85 1.06 -24.04
N MET A 75 5.53 0.06 -24.61
CA MET A 75 6.82 -0.44 -24.11
C MET A 75 7.87 -0.48 -25.21
N ALA A 76 9.13 -0.30 -24.80
CA ALA A 76 10.30 -0.64 -25.60
C ALA A 76 10.52 -2.17 -25.64
N ILE A 77 11.39 -2.63 -26.55
CA ILE A 77 11.70 -4.07 -26.74
C ILE A 77 12.22 -4.73 -25.45
N ASN A 78 12.88 -3.96 -24.57
CA ASN A 78 13.41 -4.45 -23.30
C ASN A 78 12.38 -4.50 -22.16
N GLY A 79 11.08 -4.32 -22.45
CA GLY A 79 10.00 -4.38 -21.48
C GLY A 79 9.89 -3.15 -20.57
N MET A 80 10.72 -2.11 -20.78
CA MET A 80 10.56 -0.84 -20.08
C MET A 80 9.50 0.02 -20.79
N PRO A 81 8.74 0.86 -20.05
CA PRO A 81 7.79 1.79 -20.66
C PRO A 81 8.51 2.82 -21.54
N THR A 82 7.82 3.32 -22.56
CA THR A 82 8.26 4.53 -23.25
C THR A 82 8.25 5.73 -22.31
N ALA A 83 8.89 6.84 -22.69
CA ALA A 83 8.91 8.06 -21.85
C ALA A 83 7.49 8.59 -21.61
N ASP A 84 6.65 8.63 -22.65
CA ASP A 84 5.26 9.11 -22.54
C ASP A 84 4.42 8.18 -21.65
N GLU A 85 4.59 6.87 -21.80
CA GLU A 85 3.91 5.89 -20.97
C GLU A 85 4.34 5.99 -19.49
N SER A 86 5.65 6.20 -19.25
CA SER A 86 6.18 6.41 -17.90
C SER A 86 5.53 7.61 -17.24
N ASN A 87 5.51 8.76 -17.92
CA ASN A 87 4.92 9.99 -17.39
C ASN A 87 3.44 9.77 -17.08
N TYR A 88 2.69 9.20 -18.02
CA TYR A 88 1.26 8.96 -17.86
C TYR A 88 0.93 8.06 -16.66
N VAL A 89 1.66 6.94 -16.52
CA VAL A 89 1.41 5.99 -15.41
C VAL A 89 1.89 6.57 -14.09
N PHE A 90 3.00 7.32 -14.07
CA PHE A 90 3.52 7.90 -12.83
C PHE A 90 2.66 9.05 -12.32
N ASP A 91 2.10 9.89 -13.19
CA ASP A 91 1.11 10.89 -12.81
C ASP A 91 -0.13 10.24 -12.17
N TYR A 92 -0.60 9.14 -12.76
CA TYR A 92 -1.70 8.37 -12.18
C TYR A 92 -1.36 7.77 -10.80
N ILE A 93 -0.14 7.24 -10.64
CA ILE A 93 0.34 6.75 -9.34
C ILE A 93 0.39 7.86 -8.30
N GLU A 94 0.76 9.08 -8.67
CA GLU A 94 0.75 10.23 -7.73
C GLU A 94 -0.66 10.58 -7.26
N GLU A 95 -1.66 10.50 -8.14
CA GLU A 95 -3.07 10.69 -7.76
C GLU A 95 -3.55 9.60 -6.81
N LEU A 96 -3.21 8.34 -7.10
CA LEU A 96 -3.52 7.21 -6.21
C LEU A 96 -2.85 7.38 -4.85
N ASP A 97 -1.56 7.76 -4.82
CA ASP A 97 -0.78 7.95 -3.60
C ASP A 97 -1.41 9.01 -2.69
N LYS A 98 -1.82 10.14 -3.25
CA LYS A 98 -2.53 11.20 -2.51
C LYS A 98 -3.81 10.67 -1.85
N THR A 99 -4.60 9.89 -2.59
CA THR A 99 -5.87 9.36 -2.08
C THR A 99 -5.65 8.26 -1.04
N ILE A 100 -4.70 7.35 -1.28
CA ILE A 100 -4.36 6.25 -0.37
C ILE A 100 -3.77 6.78 0.94
N LYS A 101 -2.91 7.80 0.88
CA LYS A 101 -2.37 8.49 2.05
C LYS A 101 -3.45 9.27 2.80
N GLY A 102 -4.34 9.96 2.10
CA GLY A 102 -5.38 10.79 2.69
C GLY A 102 -4.81 11.98 3.45
N ASP A 103 -5.04 12.07 4.75
CA ASP A 103 -4.56 13.18 5.58
C ASP A 103 -3.03 13.30 5.56
N SER A 104 -2.52 14.52 5.35
CA SER A 104 -1.07 14.78 5.27
C SER A 104 -0.37 14.80 6.64
N ILE A 105 -1.12 15.01 7.73
CA ILE A 105 -0.58 15.06 9.09
C ILE A 105 -0.53 13.66 9.69
N GLN A 106 -1.61 12.89 9.49
CA GLN A 106 -1.74 11.51 9.96
C GLN A 106 -2.15 10.58 8.81
N PRO A 107 -1.25 10.32 7.86
CA PRO A 107 -1.59 9.56 6.67
C PRO A 107 -2.01 8.14 7.00
N ASN A 108 -2.95 7.62 6.20
CA ASN A 108 -3.37 6.22 6.26
C ASN A 108 -2.32 5.27 5.70
N ALA A 109 -1.41 5.76 4.86
CA ALA A 109 -0.36 4.96 4.26
C ALA A 109 0.96 5.74 4.16
N VAL A 110 2.07 4.99 4.10
CA VAL A 110 3.38 5.52 3.77
C VAL A 110 3.91 4.81 2.54
N TYR A 111 4.37 5.59 1.56
CA TYR A 111 4.94 5.07 0.32
C TYR A 111 6.29 4.40 0.60
N LEU A 112 6.43 3.13 0.21
CA LEU A 112 7.64 2.37 0.47
C LEU A 112 8.55 2.24 -0.73
N ALA A 113 8.01 1.75 -1.86
CA ALA A 113 8.81 1.47 -3.04
C ALA A 113 7.96 1.48 -4.32
N ARG A 114 8.68 1.64 -5.46
CA ARG A 114 8.17 1.39 -6.81
C ARG A 114 9.16 0.56 -7.58
N ILE A 115 8.68 -0.48 -8.23
CA ILE A 115 9.47 -1.35 -9.07
C ILE A 115 8.92 -1.29 -10.51
N THR A 116 9.76 -0.91 -11.47
CA THR A 116 9.45 -0.96 -12.90
C THR A 116 10.23 -2.10 -13.52
N TRP A 117 9.52 -3.10 -14.03
CA TRP A 117 10.15 -4.28 -14.58
C TRP A 117 9.19 -5.03 -15.52
N ASN A 118 9.68 -5.51 -16.63
CA ASN A 118 8.99 -6.47 -17.52
C ASN A 118 7.53 -6.10 -17.83
N GLY A 119 7.30 -4.89 -18.33
CA GLY A 119 5.99 -4.44 -18.78
C GLY A 119 5.02 -4.01 -17.68
N ALA A 120 5.48 -3.90 -16.44
CA ALA A 120 4.65 -3.49 -15.32
C ALA A 120 5.37 -2.55 -14.35
N CYS A 121 4.55 -1.84 -13.58
CA CYS A 121 4.99 -1.05 -12.44
C CYS A 121 4.28 -1.57 -11.19
N GLU A 122 5.04 -2.02 -10.20
CA GLU A 122 4.52 -2.35 -8.87
C GLU A 122 4.79 -1.17 -7.92
N VAL A 123 3.75 -0.75 -7.21
CA VAL A 123 3.85 0.28 -6.16
C VAL A 123 3.47 -0.33 -4.83
N ILE A 124 4.26 -0.05 -3.80
CA ILE A 124 4.11 -0.66 -2.48
C ILE A 124 3.94 0.43 -1.42
N TRP A 125 2.86 0.32 -0.65
CA TRP A 125 2.61 1.11 0.54
C TRP A 125 2.55 0.22 1.78
N GLN A 126 2.91 0.83 2.91
CA GLN A 126 2.54 0.30 4.22
C GLN A 126 1.33 1.09 4.72
N VAL A 127 0.28 0.39 5.13
CA VAL A 127 -1.06 0.92 5.35
C VAL A 127 -1.47 0.71 6.81
N LYS A 128 -2.15 1.71 7.37
CA LYS A 128 -2.70 1.69 8.72
C LYS A 128 -4.09 1.02 8.74
N ASP A 129 -5.02 1.54 7.96
CA ASP A 129 -6.36 0.99 7.77
C ASP A 129 -6.51 0.41 6.35
N PRO A 130 -6.45 -0.92 6.19
CA PRO A 130 -6.55 -1.57 4.89
C PRO A 130 -7.94 -1.48 4.28
N LYS A 131 -8.99 -1.28 5.09
CA LYS A 131 -10.37 -1.21 4.62
C LYS A 131 -10.58 0.00 3.72
N VAL A 132 -10.07 1.16 4.13
CA VAL A 132 -10.14 2.41 3.34
C VAL A 132 -9.49 2.23 1.97
N VAL A 133 -8.30 1.61 1.93
CA VAL A 133 -7.58 1.35 0.67
C VAL A 133 -8.32 0.33 -0.19
N HIS A 134 -8.84 -0.74 0.42
CA HIS A 134 -9.60 -1.77 -0.29
C HIS A 134 -10.89 -1.21 -0.91
N GLU A 135 -11.64 -0.40 -0.19
CA GLU A 135 -12.86 0.23 -0.70
C GLU A 135 -12.54 1.16 -1.89
N TYR A 136 -11.48 1.95 -1.80
CA TYR A 136 -11.06 2.86 -2.86
C TYR A 136 -10.59 2.12 -4.12
N LEU A 137 -9.60 1.23 -3.99
CA LEU A 137 -9.06 0.47 -5.14
C LEU A 137 -10.10 -0.50 -5.72
N GLY A 138 -10.91 -1.11 -4.87
CA GLY A 138 -12.02 -1.96 -5.29
C GLY A 138 -13.06 -1.20 -6.12
N ALA A 139 -13.40 0.04 -5.72
CA ALA A 139 -14.31 0.89 -6.49
C ALA A 139 -13.73 1.23 -7.88
N ILE A 140 -12.43 1.54 -7.98
CA ILE A 140 -11.75 1.78 -9.26
C ILE A 140 -11.88 0.56 -10.18
N ILE A 141 -11.61 -0.64 -9.68
CA ILE A 141 -11.67 -1.88 -10.45
C ILE A 141 -13.11 -2.21 -10.87
N ASN A 142 -14.05 -2.17 -9.93
CA ASN A 142 -15.45 -2.51 -10.19
C ASN A 142 -16.11 -1.56 -11.19
N ASN A 143 -15.79 -0.27 -11.13
CA ASN A 143 -16.31 0.75 -12.03
C ASN A 143 -15.49 0.89 -13.33
N LYS A 144 -14.37 0.15 -13.45
CA LYS A 144 -13.44 0.23 -14.60
C LYS A 144 -12.96 1.65 -14.89
N THR A 145 -12.69 2.40 -13.83
CA THR A 145 -12.23 3.81 -13.92
C THR A 145 -10.71 3.95 -13.90
N TYR A 146 -9.99 2.93 -14.38
CA TYR A 146 -8.53 2.91 -14.44
C TYR A 146 -8.04 3.14 -15.88
N PRO A 147 -6.96 3.91 -16.07
CA PRO A 147 -6.42 4.18 -17.40
C PRO A 147 -5.55 3.05 -17.96
N ARG A 148 -5.07 2.17 -17.10
CA ARG A 148 -4.24 1.00 -17.41
C ARG A 148 -4.70 -0.18 -16.57
N GLU A 149 -4.60 -1.40 -17.11
CA GLU A 149 -4.91 -2.62 -16.37
C GLU A 149 -4.12 -2.65 -15.08
N LEU A 150 -4.81 -2.86 -13.98
CA LEU A 150 -4.22 -2.91 -12.66
C LEU A 150 -4.84 -4.01 -11.81
N ASP A 151 -4.07 -4.48 -10.84
CA ASP A 151 -4.49 -5.40 -9.79
C ASP A 151 -3.78 -5.05 -8.49
N TYR A 152 -4.38 -5.38 -7.34
CA TYR A 152 -3.78 -5.09 -6.06
C TYR A 152 -3.97 -6.21 -5.05
N ARG A 153 -3.09 -6.24 -4.07
CA ARG A 153 -3.12 -7.16 -2.94
C ARG A 153 -2.85 -6.40 -1.65
N ILE A 154 -3.61 -6.70 -0.61
CA ILE A 154 -3.39 -6.17 0.74
C ILE A 154 -3.18 -7.34 1.67
N GLU A 155 -2.07 -7.36 2.40
CA GLU A 155 -1.68 -8.46 3.27
C GLU A 155 -1.19 -7.93 4.62
N PHE A 156 -1.53 -8.65 5.69
CA PHE A 156 -1.04 -8.31 7.02
C PHE A 156 0.47 -8.56 7.14
N ASP A 157 1.22 -7.54 7.54
CA ASP A 157 2.68 -7.56 7.69
C ASP A 157 3.13 -6.57 8.79
N LYS A 158 2.70 -6.81 10.02
CA LYS A 158 2.95 -5.91 11.17
C LYS A 158 4.42 -5.56 11.37
N LYS A 159 5.32 -6.47 11.00
CA LYS A 159 6.77 -6.27 11.19
C LYS A 159 7.49 -5.82 9.91
N TRP A 160 6.77 -5.64 8.82
CA TRP A 160 7.33 -5.31 7.50
C TRP A 160 8.33 -6.37 6.99
N GLU A 161 8.09 -7.64 7.30
CA GLU A 161 8.97 -8.75 6.92
C GLU A 161 8.94 -8.98 5.40
N LYS A 162 7.74 -8.92 4.79
CA LYS A 162 7.54 -9.10 3.36
C LYS A 162 8.29 -8.07 2.51
N VAL A 163 8.45 -6.88 3.05
CA VAL A 163 9.12 -5.75 2.38
C VAL A 163 10.51 -5.46 2.94
N SER A 164 11.05 -6.35 3.76
CA SER A 164 12.33 -6.16 4.44
C SER A 164 13.52 -6.02 3.48
N VAL A 165 13.41 -6.58 2.27
CA VAL A 165 14.41 -6.45 1.21
C VAL A 165 14.67 -4.99 0.84
N TYR A 166 13.64 -4.17 0.76
CA TYR A 166 13.76 -2.74 0.41
C TYR A 166 14.47 -1.94 1.51
N ASN A 167 14.36 -2.36 2.77
CA ASN A 167 15.05 -1.72 3.89
C ASN A 167 16.57 -2.00 3.88
N LYS A 168 17.02 -3.06 3.19
CA LYS A 168 18.43 -3.49 3.12
C LYS A 168 19.17 -2.89 1.93
N ILE A 169 18.46 -2.33 0.96
CA ILE A 169 19.05 -1.70 -0.21
C ILE A 169 19.90 -0.50 0.23
N LYS A 170 21.17 -0.52 -0.08
CA LYS A 170 22.09 0.60 0.18
C LYS A 170 22.12 1.53 -1.04
N PRO A 171 22.29 2.85 -0.83
CA PRO A 171 22.50 3.79 -1.91
C PRO A 171 23.81 3.49 -2.64
#